data_0cb46d33a722c5215166483b0df0712c
#
_entry.id   0cb46d33a722c5215166483b0df0712c
#
_cell.length_a   1.000
_cell.length_b   1.000
_cell.length_c   1.000
_cell.angle_alpha   90.00
_cell.angle_beta   90.00
_cell.angle_gamma   90.00
#
_symmetry.space_group_name_H-M   'P 1'
#
loop_
_entity.id
_entity.type
_entity.pdbx_description
1 polymer ?
#
loop_
_entity_poly.entity_id
_entity_poly.type
_entity_poly.pdbx_seq_one_letter_code
_entity_poly.pdbx_strand_id
1 'polypeptide(L)'
;MVDKLIGRARDGGREGARETADADRPDDPKGDAWARVALARNLRRPRTLDILEEIADDVVELHGDRGFGDDEALVAGFARIDGRRIAFIGQQKGADTDENIRRNFGMPHPEGYRKGMRVMKLAERFGLPIVAFVDVPGADPHHESEERGIADAIARSIGLMSRLRTPIVAVITGEGGSGGALAIAVGDVVIALENAVYSVISPEGCAAILWRTADQAATAALAMKVTAADQLELGVVDIVVPEPAGGAHVNPEETARRLKTVIIGELDRLAPVPLDELVDARYRRYRSLGAYTESAAPVVVQPPSRGLGDRLRDLLDPGRWLLGTPPPGTARRDEPNESEV
;
A
#
# COMPACT_ATOMS: atom_id res chain seq x y z
N MET A 1 27.71 -6.58 3.89
CA MET A 1 27.71 -5.72 5.08
C MET A 1 26.27 -5.24 5.40
N VAL A 2 25.45 -4.91 4.40
CA VAL A 2 24.04 -4.46 4.54
C VAL A 2 23.12 -5.60 5.04
N ASP A 3 23.31 -6.84 4.58
CA ASP A 3 22.50 -7.99 5.02
C ASP A 3 22.63 -8.29 6.53
N LYS A 4 23.78 -7.93 7.15
CA LYS A 4 23.96 -8.06 8.60
C LYS A 4 23.23 -6.97 9.40
N LEU A 5 23.01 -5.78 8.81
CA LEU A 5 22.29 -4.69 9.45
C LEU A 5 20.76 -4.89 9.34
N ILE A 6 20.29 -5.38 8.18
CA ILE A 6 18.87 -5.69 7.97
C ILE A 6 18.45 -6.94 8.76
N GLY A 7 19.29 -7.97 8.82
CA GLY A 7 19.01 -9.20 9.58
C GLY A 7 18.96 -9.02 11.10
N ARG A 8 19.83 -8.13 11.67
CA ARG A 8 19.84 -7.90 13.12
C ARG A 8 18.64 -7.09 13.64
N ALA A 9 18.08 -6.18 12.82
CA ALA A 9 16.88 -5.44 13.20
C ALA A 9 15.62 -6.34 13.25
N ARG A 10 15.59 -7.41 12.45
CA ARG A 10 14.47 -8.37 12.47
C ARG A 10 14.43 -9.27 13.71
N ASP A 11 15.57 -9.65 14.26
CA ASP A 11 15.61 -10.57 15.42
C ASP A 11 15.44 -9.86 16.78
N GLY A 12 15.95 -8.63 16.94
CA GLY A 12 15.85 -7.91 18.23
C GLY A 12 14.47 -7.30 18.51
N GLY A 13 13.69 -6.96 17.47
CA GLY A 13 12.34 -6.39 17.62
C GLY A 13 11.24 -7.42 17.77
N ARG A 14 11.49 -8.67 17.36
CA ARG A 14 10.49 -9.75 17.44
C ARG A 14 10.27 -10.30 18.85
N GLU A 15 11.27 -10.32 19.70
CA GLU A 15 11.11 -10.81 21.09
C GLU A 15 10.37 -9.81 21.98
N GLY A 16 10.68 -8.52 21.91
CA GLY A 16 9.99 -7.49 22.70
C GLY A 16 8.54 -7.23 22.29
N ALA A 17 8.21 -7.39 20.99
CA ALA A 17 6.84 -7.23 20.50
C ALA A 17 5.94 -8.45 20.77
N ARG A 18 6.52 -9.64 20.97
CA ARG A 18 5.77 -10.85 21.32
C ARG A 18 5.28 -10.88 22.76
N GLU A 19 6.04 -10.34 23.70
CA GLU A 19 5.67 -10.40 25.13
C GLU A 19 4.51 -9.47 25.52
N THR A 20 4.26 -8.37 24.79
CA THR A 20 3.20 -7.43 25.15
C THR A 20 1.86 -7.69 24.46
N ALA A 21 1.83 -8.48 23.38
CA ALA A 21 0.62 -8.73 22.60
C ALA A 21 -0.20 -9.94 23.07
N ASP A 22 0.35 -10.80 23.91
CA ASP A 22 -0.25 -12.10 24.24
C ASP A 22 -0.99 -12.14 25.59
N ALA A 23 -0.97 -11.04 26.37
CA ALA A 23 -1.49 -11.05 27.74
C ALA A 23 -3.01 -10.87 27.87
N ASP A 24 -3.75 -10.51 26.80
CA ASP A 24 -5.19 -10.16 26.93
C ASP A 24 -6.00 -10.47 25.65
N ARG A 25 -5.76 -11.62 24.99
CA ARG A 25 -6.60 -12.04 23.85
C ARG A 25 -7.84 -12.76 24.37
N PRO A 26 -9.05 -12.26 24.04
CA PRO A 26 -10.26 -13.01 24.32
C PRO A 26 -10.24 -14.35 23.55
N ASP A 27 -10.88 -15.40 24.10
CA ASP A 27 -10.98 -16.74 23.49
C ASP A 27 -11.81 -16.77 22.18
N ASP A 28 -12.19 -15.61 21.61
CA ASP A 28 -12.89 -15.47 20.35
C ASP A 28 -12.07 -14.69 19.31
N PRO A 29 -11.22 -15.36 18.50
CA PRO A 29 -10.39 -14.72 17.48
C PRO A 29 -11.20 -13.95 16.41
N LYS A 30 -12.44 -14.37 16.12
CA LYS A 30 -13.33 -13.69 15.17
C LYS A 30 -13.83 -12.37 15.73
N GLY A 31 -14.27 -12.40 17.00
CA GLY A 31 -14.71 -11.22 17.71
C GLY A 31 -13.58 -10.21 17.88
N ASP A 32 -12.36 -10.65 18.16
CA ASP A 32 -11.19 -9.78 18.26
C ASP A 32 -10.85 -9.10 16.92
N ALA A 33 -10.74 -9.86 15.83
CA ALA A 33 -10.47 -9.30 14.50
C ALA A 33 -11.53 -8.27 14.07
N TRP A 34 -12.81 -8.55 14.34
CA TRP A 34 -13.89 -7.63 14.03
C TRP A 34 -13.89 -6.39 14.94
N ALA A 35 -13.55 -6.54 16.19
CA ALA A 35 -13.40 -5.42 17.12
C ALA A 35 -12.27 -4.46 16.67
N ARG A 36 -11.14 -5.02 16.15
CA ARG A 36 -10.06 -4.22 15.57
C ARG A 36 -10.53 -3.44 14.33
N VAL A 37 -11.33 -4.07 13.45
CA VAL A 37 -11.94 -3.37 12.31
C VAL A 37 -12.83 -2.22 12.77
N ALA A 38 -13.65 -2.43 13.80
CA ALA A 38 -14.50 -1.39 14.37
C ALA A 38 -13.69 -0.24 15.00
N LEU A 39 -12.58 -0.56 15.68
CA LEU A 39 -11.67 0.45 16.24
C LEU A 39 -10.94 1.22 15.13
N ALA A 40 -10.48 0.57 14.06
CA ALA A 40 -9.87 1.24 12.91
C ALA A 40 -10.79 2.28 12.28
N ARG A 41 -12.10 2.02 12.28
CA ARG A 41 -13.17 2.87 11.73
C ARG A 41 -13.71 3.93 12.69
N ASN A 42 -13.21 3.99 13.92
CA ASN A 42 -13.71 4.94 14.88
C ASN A 42 -13.49 6.39 14.39
N LEU A 43 -14.57 7.16 14.25
CA LEU A 43 -14.55 8.52 13.71
C LEU A 43 -13.71 9.52 14.53
N ARG A 44 -13.42 9.20 15.80
CA ARG A 44 -12.60 10.02 16.68
C ARG A 44 -11.11 9.64 16.67
N ARG A 45 -10.69 8.69 15.83
CA ARG A 45 -9.25 8.41 15.67
C ARG A 45 -8.53 9.65 15.14
N PRO A 46 -7.28 9.88 15.59
CA PRO A 46 -6.49 10.98 15.06
C PRO A 46 -6.23 10.76 13.57
N ARG A 47 -6.53 11.79 12.79
CA ARG A 47 -6.35 11.81 11.32
C ARG A 47 -4.99 12.41 10.97
N THR A 48 -4.63 12.42 9.71
CA THR A 48 -3.32 12.93 9.26
C THR A 48 -3.00 14.32 9.79
N LEU A 49 -3.93 15.28 9.66
CA LEU A 49 -3.69 16.65 10.13
C LEU A 49 -3.65 16.74 11.65
N ASP A 50 -4.47 15.98 12.38
CA ASP A 50 -4.45 15.94 13.85
C ASP A 50 -3.09 15.39 14.35
N ILE A 51 -2.56 14.36 13.69
CA ILE A 51 -1.24 13.80 14.02
C ILE A 51 -0.14 14.84 13.73
N LEU A 52 -0.20 15.50 12.58
CA LEU A 52 0.79 16.51 12.19
C LEU A 52 0.76 17.71 13.12
N GLU A 53 -0.42 18.19 13.54
CA GLU A 53 -0.58 19.27 14.52
C GLU A 53 0.14 18.96 15.85
N GLU A 54 0.08 17.69 16.28
CA GLU A 54 0.69 17.26 17.53
C GLU A 54 2.21 17.03 17.43
N ILE A 55 2.71 16.55 16.26
CA ILE A 55 4.11 16.10 16.16
C ILE A 55 5.03 17.06 15.39
N ALA A 56 4.48 18.00 14.62
CA ALA A 56 5.27 18.86 13.76
C ALA A 56 5.41 20.28 14.34
N ASP A 57 6.58 20.88 14.13
CA ASP A 57 6.87 22.26 14.52
C ASP A 57 6.27 23.28 13.53
N ASP A 58 6.32 22.92 12.23
CA ASP A 58 5.78 23.71 11.11
C ASP A 58 5.14 22.79 10.10
N VAL A 59 4.01 23.21 9.51
CA VAL A 59 3.33 22.48 8.43
C VAL A 59 2.97 23.47 7.31
N VAL A 60 3.31 23.10 6.08
CA VAL A 60 2.94 23.84 4.86
C VAL A 60 2.24 22.88 3.91
N GLU A 61 0.92 23.00 3.79
CA GLU A 61 0.13 22.22 2.87
C GLU A 61 0.22 22.76 1.43
N LEU A 62 0.29 21.86 0.46
CA LEU A 62 0.30 22.18 -0.96
C LEU A 62 -0.96 21.65 -1.63
N HIS A 63 -1.64 22.53 -2.36
CA HIS A 63 -2.93 22.26 -2.98
C HIS A 63 -2.83 22.05 -4.50
N GLY A 64 -3.75 21.26 -5.04
CA GLY A 64 -3.98 21.04 -6.46
C GLY A 64 -2.96 20.13 -7.16
N ASP A 65 -3.44 19.41 -8.16
CA ASP A 65 -2.65 18.43 -8.94
C ASP A 65 -1.92 19.07 -10.13
N ARG A 66 -2.18 20.34 -10.43
CA ARG A 66 -1.71 21.08 -11.63
C ARG A 66 -2.27 20.51 -12.95
N GLY A 67 -3.41 19.82 -12.87
CA GLY A 67 -4.13 19.26 -14.01
C GLY A 67 -5.62 19.58 -13.97
N PHE A 68 -6.34 18.95 -13.07
CA PHE A 68 -7.79 19.09 -12.96
C PHE A 68 -8.23 19.99 -11.78
N GLY A 69 -7.72 19.70 -10.56
CA GLY A 69 -8.19 20.40 -9.37
C GLY A 69 -7.41 20.07 -8.11
N ASP A 70 -8.00 20.44 -6.98
CA ASP A 70 -7.57 19.98 -5.66
C ASP A 70 -8.50 18.87 -5.16
N ASP A 71 -8.04 18.11 -4.16
CA ASP A 71 -8.80 17.07 -3.50
C ASP A 71 -8.48 17.07 -2.01
N GLU A 72 -9.47 17.43 -1.20
CA GLU A 72 -9.32 17.52 0.26
C GLU A 72 -9.24 16.16 0.97
N ALA A 73 -9.57 15.06 0.25
CA ALA A 73 -9.44 13.71 0.78
C ALA A 73 -7.98 13.23 0.89
N LEU A 74 -7.05 13.92 0.21
CA LEU A 74 -5.62 13.68 0.34
C LEU A 74 -4.90 14.99 0.62
N VAL A 75 -4.26 15.10 1.78
CA VAL A 75 -3.41 16.23 2.17
C VAL A 75 -1.96 15.91 1.85
N ALA A 76 -1.20 16.91 1.40
CA ALA A 76 0.20 16.72 1.08
C ALA A 76 0.97 18.04 1.18
N GLY A 77 2.22 17.99 1.60
CA GLY A 77 3.02 19.19 1.76
C GLY A 77 4.37 18.91 2.41
N PHE A 78 4.86 19.90 3.13
CA PHE A 78 6.10 19.82 3.88
C PHE A 78 5.86 20.13 5.35
N ALA A 79 6.63 19.45 6.20
CA ALA A 79 6.59 19.66 7.64
C ALA A 79 7.99 19.62 8.25
N ARG A 80 8.09 20.06 9.49
CA ARG A 80 9.29 19.90 10.31
C ARG A 80 8.94 19.16 11.59
N ILE A 81 9.63 18.06 11.86
CA ILE A 81 9.46 17.25 13.08
C ILE A 81 10.80 17.20 13.79
N ASP A 82 10.89 17.72 15.02
CA ASP A 82 12.13 17.86 15.79
C ASP A 82 13.27 18.49 14.94
N GLY A 83 12.96 19.58 14.24
CA GLY A 83 13.88 20.28 13.36
C GLY A 83 14.18 19.59 12.02
N ARG A 84 13.76 18.36 11.82
CA ARG A 84 13.93 17.59 10.57
C ARG A 84 12.85 17.97 9.57
N ARG A 85 13.27 18.38 8.38
CA ARG A 85 12.36 18.64 7.26
C ARG A 85 11.94 17.36 6.59
N ILE A 86 10.64 17.18 6.37
CA ILE A 86 10.03 16.04 5.68
C ILE A 86 9.05 16.54 4.63
N ALA A 87 8.72 15.69 3.66
CA ALA A 87 7.46 15.77 2.94
C ALA A 87 6.43 14.84 3.59
N PHE A 88 5.19 15.27 3.65
CA PHE A 88 4.10 14.42 4.10
C PHE A 88 3.04 14.26 3.02
N ILE A 89 2.37 13.10 3.06
CA ILE A 89 1.20 12.77 2.24
C ILE A 89 0.28 11.96 3.13
N GLY A 90 -1.01 12.23 3.11
CA GLY A 90 -1.92 11.43 3.92
C GLY A 90 -3.36 11.50 3.44
N GLN A 91 -4.09 10.40 3.59
CA GLN A 91 -5.53 10.43 3.47
C GLN A 91 -6.12 11.15 4.68
N GLN A 92 -7.16 11.94 4.44
CA GLN A 92 -7.77 12.79 5.45
C GLN A 92 -9.27 12.57 5.48
N LYS A 93 -9.76 11.94 6.54
CA LYS A 93 -11.19 11.87 6.88
C LYS A 93 -11.64 13.15 7.56
N GLY A 94 -12.93 13.40 7.60
CA GLY A 94 -13.50 14.55 8.32
C GLY A 94 -13.66 14.30 9.82
N ALA A 95 -13.78 15.39 10.59
CA ALA A 95 -14.07 15.35 12.02
C ALA A 95 -15.57 15.15 12.31
N ASP A 96 -16.41 15.58 11.39
CA ASP A 96 -17.86 15.49 11.45
C ASP A 96 -18.44 15.03 10.09
N THR A 97 -19.75 14.96 10.00
CA THR A 97 -20.45 14.48 8.80
C THR A 97 -20.21 15.39 7.59
N ASP A 98 -20.28 16.68 7.77
CA ASP A 98 -20.15 17.66 6.68
C ASP A 98 -18.71 17.67 6.13
N GLU A 99 -17.74 17.61 7.01
CA GLU A 99 -16.35 17.49 6.62
C GLU A 99 -16.06 16.13 5.96
N ASN A 100 -16.63 15.02 6.45
CA ASN A 100 -16.50 13.72 5.82
C ASN A 100 -17.07 13.70 4.39
N ILE A 101 -18.22 14.35 4.16
CA ILE A 101 -18.78 14.48 2.81
C ILE A 101 -17.84 15.28 1.92
N ARG A 102 -17.33 16.44 2.40
CA ARG A 102 -16.40 17.28 1.65
C ARG A 102 -15.09 16.57 1.31
N ARG A 103 -14.58 15.73 2.23
CA ARG A 103 -13.37 14.92 2.07
C ARG A 103 -13.64 13.53 1.50
N ASN A 104 -14.82 13.32 0.92
CA ASN A 104 -15.21 12.02 0.34
C ASN A 104 -14.87 10.82 1.24
N PHE A 105 -15.11 10.94 2.54
CA PHE A 105 -14.81 9.91 3.56
C PHE A 105 -13.34 9.44 3.57
N GLY A 106 -12.42 10.30 3.17
CA GLY A 106 -11.00 10.00 3.05
C GLY A 106 -10.64 9.18 1.81
N MET A 107 -11.55 9.01 0.85
CA MET A 107 -11.32 8.32 -0.43
C MET A 107 -10.86 9.32 -1.50
N PRO A 108 -9.57 9.38 -1.84
CA PRO A 108 -9.10 10.37 -2.80
C PRO A 108 -9.60 10.10 -4.20
N HIS A 109 -9.95 11.19 -4.88
CA HIS A 109 -10.13 11.24 -6.32
C HIS A 109 -8.77 11.14 -7.05
N PRO A 110 -8.73 10.95 -8.39
CA PRO A 110 -7.48 10.89 -9.15
C PRO A 110 -6.55 12.08 -8.90
N GLU A 111 -7.11 13.29 -8.78
CA GLU A 111 -6.37 14.52 -8.51
C GLU A 111 -5.68 14.53 -7.14
N GLY A 112 -6.23 13.87 -6.13
CA GLY A 112 -5.56 13.68 -4.85
C GLY A 112 -4.26 12.89 -4.99
N TYR A 113 -4.29 11.75 -5.65
CA TYR A 113 -3.09 10.94 -5.92
C TYR A 113 -2.09 11.69 -6.80
N ARG A 114 -2.55 12.46 -7.82
CA ARG A 114 -1.67 13.28 -8.65
C ARG A 114 -1.03 14.41 -7.86
N LYS A 115 -1.76 15.04 -6.91
CA LYS A 115 -1.21 16.00 -5.94
C LYS A 115 -0.13 15.34 -5.08
N GLY A 116 -0.41 14.16 -4.51
CA GLY A 116 0.57 13.37 -3.76
C GLY A 116 1.84 13.10 -4.56
N MET A 117 1.71 12.59 -5.80
CA MET A 117 2.85 12.35 -6.68
C MET A 117 3.66 13.62 -6.99
N ARG A 118 3.01 14.78 -7.08
CA ARG A 118 3.71 16.06 -7.26
C ARG A 118 4.57 16.39 -6.05
N VAL A 119 4.06 16.21 -4.84
CA VAL A 119 4.81 16.44 -3.60
C VAL A 119 5.94 15.42 -3.45
N MET A 120 5.72 14.15 -3.77
CA MET A 120 6.76 13.11 -3.77
C MET A 120 7.95 13.48 -4.67
N LYS A 121 7.69 13.97 -5.90
CA LYS A 121 8.73 14.42 -6.82
C LYS A 121 9.51 15.64 -6.30
N LEU A 122 8.83 16.54 -5.59
CA LEU A 122 9.50 17.67 -4.95
C LEU A 122 10.36 17.19 -3.77
N ALA A 123 9.86 16.22 -2.98
CA ALA A 123 10.63 15.62 -1.89
C ALA A 123 11.94 15.00 -2.41
N GLU A 124 11.87 14.18 -3.45
CA GLU A 124 13.05 13.60 -4.10
C GLU A 124 14.02 14.68 -4.58
N ARG A 125 13.51 15.71 -5.29
CA ARG A 125 14.33 16.82 -5.80
C ARG A 125 15.06 17.59 -4.70
N PHE A 126 14.45 17.73 -3.54
CA PHE A 126 15.03 18.45 -2.39
C PHE A 126 15.76 17.54 -1.40
N GLY A 127 15.82 16.22 -1.66
CA GLY A 127 16.43 15.25 -0.77
C GLY A 127 15.73 15.15 0.59
N LEU A 128 14.39 15.32 0.60
CA LEU A 128 13.59 15.23 1.81
C LEU A 128 12.97 13.83 1.93
N PRO A 129 13.01 13.20 3.11
CA PRO A 129 12.28 11.95 3.33
C PRO A 129 10.77 12.19 3.29
N ILE A 130 10.03 11.13 2.97
CA ILE A 130 8.56 11.15 2.87
C ILE A 130 7.98 10.36 4.02
N VAL A 131 6.97 10.93 4.68
CA VAL A 131 6.09 10.22 5.62
C VAL A 131 4.69 10.18 5.01
N ALA A 132 4.18 8.98 4.78
CA ALA A 132 2.85 8.76 4.20
C ALA A 132 1.91 8.21 5.27
N PHE A 133 0.78 8.90 5.52
CA PHE A 133 -0.24 8.48 6.49
C PHE A 133 -1.43 7.86 5.74
N VAL A 134 -1.77 6.63 6.09
CA VAL A 134 -2.79 5.82 5.41
C VAL A 134 -3.99 5.65 6.31
N ASP A 135 -5.13 6.19 5.90
CA ASP A 135 -6.43 5.96 6.52
C ASP A 135 -7.54 6.13 5.49
N VAL A 136 -7.85 5.07 4.76
CA VAL A 136 -8.80 5.06 3.65
C VAL A 136 -9.55 3.73 3.58
N PRO A 137 -10.88 3.74 3.41
CA PRO A 137 -11.65 2.50 3.23
C PRO A 137 -11.40 1.85 1.86
N GLY A 138 -10.97 2.62 0.87
CA GLY A 138 -10.69 2.16 -0.51
C GLY A 138 -10.47 3.33 -1.45
N ALA A 139 -10.25 3.04 -2.74
CA ALA A 139 -10.28 4.05 -3.77
C ALA A 139 -11.71 4.56 -3.99
N ASP A 140 -11.85 5.79 -4.46
CA ASP A 140 -13.16 6.36 -4.78
C ASP A 140 -13.86 5.55 -5.89
N PRO A 141 -15.07 5.01 -5.64
CA PRO A 141 -15.78 4.15 -6.60
C PRO A 141 -16.71 4.92 -7.55
N HIS A 142 -16.77 6.25 -7.48
CA HIS A 142 -17.70 7.04 -8.26
C HIS A 142 -17.29 7.12 -9.73
N HIS A 143 -18.30 7.27 -10.60
CA HIS A 143 -18.13 7.34 -12.05
C HIS A 143 -17.18 8.48 -12.48
N GLU A 144 -17.27 9.63 -11.82
CA GLU A 144 -16.43 10.80 -12.10
C GLU A 144 -14.94 10.51 -11.86
N SER A 145 -14.61 9.65 -10.92
CA SER A 145 -13.24 9.21 -10.67
C SER A 145 -12.75 8.23 -11.72
N GLU A 146 -13.62 7.33 -12.19
CA GLU A 146 -13.30 6.45 -13.33
C GLU A 146 -13.03 7.27 -14.60
N GLU A 147 -13.89 8.23 -14.93
CA GLU A 147 -13.70 9.12 -16.08
C GLU A 147 -12.39 9.91 -16.04
N ARG A 148 -11.93 10.31 -14.83
CA ARG A 148 -10.68 11.03 -14.64
C ARG A 148 -9.48 10.14 -14.38
N GLY A 149 -9.64 8.81 -14.48
CA GLY A 149 -8.57 7.81 -14.48
C GLY A 149 -8.04 7.46 -13.10
N ILE A 150 -8.91 7.10 -12.15
CA ILE A 150 -8.51 6.69 -10.79
C ILE A 150 -7.51 5.53 -10.80
N ALA A 151 -7.75 4.49 -11.61
CA ALA A 151 -6.87 3.33 -11.71
C ALA A 151 -5.47 3.72 -12.22
N ASP A 152 -5.38 4.59 -13.23
CA ASP A 152 -4.11 5.12 -13.76
C ASP A 152 -3.38 5.95 -12.70
N ALA A 153 -4.09 6.82 -11.97
CA ALA A 153 -3.49 7.64 -10.93
C ALA A 153 -2.90 6.77 -9.79
N ILE A 154 -3.61 5.73 -9.34
CA ILE A 154 -3.14 4.77 -8.35
C ILE A 154 -1.92 4.02 -8.88
N ALA A 155 -1.98 3.44 -10.08
CA ALA A 155 -0.90 2.68 -10.68
C ALA A 155 0.37 3.52 -10.84
N ARG A 156 0.24 4.77 -11.31
CA ARG A 156 1.37 5.71 -11.42
C ARG A 156 1.97 6.08 -10.07
N SER A 157 1.14 6.24 -9.05
CA SER A 157 1.62 6.54 -7.70
C SER A 157 2.45 5.39 -7.15
N ILE A 158 1.96 4.14 -7.24
CA ILE A 158 2.68 2.92 -6.86
C ILE A 158 4.01 2.84 -7.62
N GLY A 159 3.96 3.00 -8.96
CA GLY A 159 5.14 2.97 -9.81
C GLY A 159 6.12 4.12 -9.55
N LEU A 160 5.67 5.28 -9.10
CA LEU A 160 6.54 6.37 -8.67
C LEU A 160 7.22 6.02 -7.34
N MET A 161 6.45 5.66 -6.31
CA MET A 161 6.98 5.35 -4.98
C MET A 161 8.02 4.23 -5.02
N SER A 162 7.83 3.20 -5.87
CA SER A 162 8.78 2.10 -6.01
C SER A 162 10.17 2.55 -6.47
N ARG A 163 10.30 3.71 -7.13
CA ARG A 163 11.53 4.22 -7.75
C ARG A 163 12.10 5.48 -7.11
N LEU A 164 11.35 6.13 -6.20
CA LEU A 164 11.80 7.38 -5.56
C LEU A 164 13.11 7.18 -4.83
N ARG A 165 14.06 8.06 -5.11
CA ARG A 165 15.40 8.08 -4.52
C ARG A 165 15.41 8.94 -3.25
N THR A 166 14.53 8.61 -2.32
CA THR A 166 14.45 9.23 -0.99
C THR A 166 13.81 8.24 -0.02
N PRO A 167 14.11 8.30 1.29
CA PRO A 167 13.47 7.47 2.30
C PRO A 167 11.95 7.68 2.35
N ILE A 168 11.20 6.58 2.45
CA ILE A 168 9.74 6.59 2.55
C ILE A 168 9.32 5.75 3.75
N VAL A 169 8.66 6.38 4.71
CA VAL A 169 8.01 5.73 5.86
C VAL A 169 6.50 5.81 5.66
N ALA A 170 5.84 4.67 5.49
CA ALA A 170 4.39 4.59 5.42
C ALA A 170 3.81 4.21 6.78
N VAL A 171 2.74 4.89 7.21
CA VAL A 171 2.12 4.72 8.52
C VAL A 171 0.63 4.45 8.34
N ILE A 172 0.16 3.25 8.67
CA ILE A 172 -1.25 2.89 8.62
C ILE A 172 -1.87 3.28 9.96
N THR A 173 -2.71 4.34 9.96
CA THR A 173 -3.27 4.93 11.17
C THR A 173 -4.69 4.48 11.48
N GLY A 174 -5.40 3.95 10.48
CA GLY A 174 -6.76 3.44 10.60
C GLY A 174 -7.01 2.32 9.60
N GLU A 175 -7.82 2.59 8.57
CA GLU A 175 -8.08 1.61 7.52
C GLU A 175 -7.04 1.74 6.39
N GLY A 176 -6.44 0.63 5.98
CA GLY A 176 -5.62 0.53 4.79
C GLY A 176 -6.35 -0.25 3.70
N GLY A 177 -7.29 0.40 2.99
CA GLY A 177 -8.17 -0.26 2.02
C GLY A 177 -7.59 -0.32 0.60
N SER A 178 -7.29 -1.53 0.13
CA SER A 178 -7.07 -1.85 -1.30
C SER A 178 -6.04 -0.94 -2.01
N GLY A 179 -6.27 -0.69 -3.30
CA GLY A 179 -5.44 0.19 -4.13
C GLY A 179 -5.40 1.64 -3.64
N GLY A 180 -6.46 2.10 -2.96
CA GLY A 180 -6.51 3.42 -2.36
C GLY A 180 -5.41 3.63 -1.32
N ALA A 181 -5.20 2.64 -0.45
CA ALA A 181 -4.13 2.64 0.52
C ALA A 181 -2.77 2.41 -0.14
N LEU A 182 -2.66 1.40 -1.01
CA LEU A 182 -1.39 1.01 -1.64
C LEU A 182 -0.78 2.14 -2.47
N ALA A 183 -1.61 3.03 -3.03
CA ALA A 183 -1.16 4.17 -3.80
C ALA A 183 -0.19 5.11 -3.07
N ILE A 184 -0.21 5.11 -1.72
CA ILE A 184 0.70 5.90 -0.89
C ILE A 184 1.43 5.07 0.18
N ALA A 185 1.31 3.73 0.14
CA ALA A 185 1.87 2.84 1.15
C ALA A 185 3.15 2.08 0.71
N VAL A 186 3.69 2.36 -0.49
CA VAL A 186 4.90 1.69 -0.98
C VAL A 186 6.14 2.33 -0.35
N GLY A 187 6.43 1.96 0.89
CA GLY A 187 7.52 2.50 1.70
C GLY A 187 8.72 1.57 1.85
N ASP A 188 9.83 2.14 2.33
CA ASP A 188 11.01 1.39 2.80
C ASP A 188 10.69 0.70 4.14
N VAL A 189 9.79 1.32 4.91
CA VAL A 189 9.23 0.82 6.16
C VAL A 189 7.73 1.06 6.16
N VAL A 190 6.97 0.08 6.61
CA VAL A 190 5.52 0.18 6.84
C VAL A 190 5.24 0.00 8.33
N ILE A 191 4.76 1.05 8.95
CA ILE A 191 4.34 1.10 10.35
C ILE A 191 2.82 0.97 10.39
N ALA A 192 2.27 0.29 11.38
CA ALA A 192 0.83 0.30 11.65
C ALA A 192 0.56 0.64 13.12
N LEU A 193 -0.50 1.39 13.39
CA LEU A 193 -1.07 1.46 14.73
C LEU A 193 -1.69 0.09 15.11
N GLU A 194 -1.67 -0.24 16.39
CA GLU A 194 -2.09 -1.54 16.90
C GLU A 194 -3.49 -1.98 16.45
N ASN A 195 -4.44 -1.03 16.39
CA ASN A 195 -5.81 -1.30 15.95
C ASN A 195 -6.06 -0.86 14.49
N ALA A 196 -5.02 -0.57 13.73
CA ALA A 196 -5.17 -0.37 12.28
C ALA A 196 -5.41 -1.71 11.58
N VAL A 197 -6.06 -1.64 10.41
CA VAL A 197 -6.29 -2.80 9.54
C VAL A 197 -5.77 -2.53 8.14
N TYR A 198 -5.24 -3.57 7.49
CA TYR A 198 -4.73 -3.45 6.13
C TYR A 198 -5.19 -4.64 5.29
N SER A 199 -5.92 -4.37 4.20
CA SER A 199 -6.54 -5.43 3.41
C SER A 199 -6.80 -5.03 1.96
N VAL A 200 -6.93 -6.03 1.09
CA VAL A 200 -7.24 -5.85 -0.33
C VAL A 200 -8.70 -5.45 -0.59
N ILE A 201 -9.61 -5.77 0.34
CA ILE A 201 -11.05 -5.51 0.26
C ILE A 201 -11.60 -5.39 1.68
N SER A 202 -12.74 -4.72 1.87
CA SER A 202 -13.41 -4.72 3.16
C SER A 202 -13.89 -6.13 3.55
N PRO A 203 -13.92 -6.49 4.84
CA PRO A 203 -14.44 -7.78 5.28
C PRO A 203 -15.88 -8.04 4.82
N GLU A 204 -16.72 -7.02 4.78
CA GLU A 204 -18.08 -7.09 4.26
C GLU A 204 -18.11 -7.42 2.77
N GLY A 205 -17.25 -6.75 1.98
CA GLY A 205 -17.08 -7.01 0.55
C GLY A 205 -16.61 -8.43 0.28
N CYS A 206 -15.61 -8.90 1.03
CA CYS A 206 -15.14 -10.28 0.97
C CYS A 206 -16.27 -11.27 1.30
N ALA A 207 -17.00 -11.02 2.39
CA ALA A 207 -18.13 -11.86 2.79
C ALA A 207 -19.23 -11.90 1.72
N ALA A 208 -19.58 -10.77 1.15
CA ALA A 208 -20.58 -10.70 0.08
C ALA A 208 -20.17 -11.51 -1.17
N ILE A 209 -18.88 -11.52 -1.53
CA ILE A 209 -18.37 -12.29 -2.67
C ILE A 209 -18.37 -13.80 -2.35
N LEU A 210 -17.85 -14.21 -1.19
CA LEU A 210 -17.66 -15.63 -0.86
C LEU A 210 -18.92 -16.31 -0.37
N TRP A 211 -19.72 -15.64 0.47
CA TRP A 211 -20.91 -16.21 1.11
C TRP A 211 -22.22 -15.58 0.65
N ARG A 212 -22.17 -14.57 -0.23
CA ARG A 212 -23.34 -13.83 -0.74
C ARG A 212 -24.14 -13.11 0.36
N THR A 213 -23.52 -12.83 1.50
CA THR A 213 -24.08 -12.08 2.61
C THR A 213 -22.98 -11.35 3.35
N ALA A 214 -23.23 -10.12 3.83
CA ALA A 214 -22.31 -9.36 4.67
C ALA A 214 -22.26 -9.87 6.12
N ASP A 215 -23.19 -10.73 6.55
CA ASP A 215 -23.26 -11.24 7.93
C ASP A 215 -22.04 -12.05 8.34
N GLN A 216 -21.24 -12.53 7.37
CA GLN A 216 -20.00 -13.24 7.58
C GLN A 216 -18.76 -12.33 7.64
N ALA A 217 -18.93 -11.01 7.80
CA ALA A 217 -17.82 -10.05 7.80
C ALA A 217 -16.75 -10.36 8.87
N ALA A 218 -17.16 -10.75 10.08
CA ALA A 218 -16.24 -11.14 11.15
C ALA A 218 -15.41 -12.38 10.77
N THR A 219 -16.05 -13.37 10.12
CA THR A 219 -15.36 -14.57 9.60
C THR A 219 -14.38 -14.19 8.49
N ALA A 220 -14.77 -13.28 7.60
CA ALA A 220 -13.91 -12.77 6.54
C ALA A 220 -12.71 -12.00 7.13
N ALA A 221 -12.92 -11.11 8.11
CA ALA A 221 -11.85 -10.34 8.74
C ALA A 221 -10.75 -11.25 9.31
N LEU A 222 -11.15 -12.31 10.04
CA LEU A 222 -10.21 -13.30 10.56
C LEU A 222 -9.48 -14.06 9.45
N ALA A 223 -10.21 -14.56 8.44
CA ALA A 223 -9.63 -15.35 7.36
C ALA A 223 -8.66 -14.53 6.48
N MET A 224 -8.94 -13.25 6.29
CA MET A 224 -8.11 -12.32 5.53
C MET A 224 -6.87 -11.84 6.31
N LYS A 225 -6.77 -12.13 7.61
CA LYS A 225 -5.65 -11.68 8.46
C LYS A 225 -5.43 -10.17 8.38
N VAL A 226 -6.48 -9.37 8.59
CA VAL A 226 -6.46 -7.92 8.34
C VAL A 226 -5.82 -7.10 9.45
N THR A 227 -5.61 -7.67 10.66
CA THR A 227 -5.12 -6.93 11.83
C THR A 227 -3.64 -6.55 11.70
N ALA A 228 -3.21 -5.49 12.38
CA ALA A 228 -1.81 -5.08 12.40
C ALA A 228 -0.87 -6.22 12.87
N ALA A 229 -1.31 -7.02 13.82
CA ALA A 229 -0.56 -8.19 14.32
C ALA A 229 -0.39 -9.27 13.23
N ASP A 230 -1.47 -9.60 12.51
CA ASP A 230 -1.41 -10.53 11.38
C ASP A 230 -0.49 -10.02 10.26
N GLN A 231 -0.58 -8.72 9.95
CA GLN A 231 0.23 -8.10 8.90
C GLN A 231 1.72 -8.05 9.28
N LEU A 232 2.04 -7.91 10.56
CA LEU A 232 3.40 -8.03 11.09
C LEU A 232 3.92 -9.47 10.93
N GLU A 233 3.10 -10.47 11.27
CA GLU A 233 3.45 -11.89 11.09
C GLU A 233 3.71 -12.23 9.62
N LEU A 234 2.90 -11.69 8.71
CA LEU A 234 3.04 -11.87 7.26
C LEU A 234 4.20 -11.07 6.65
N GLY A 235 4.81 -10.15 7.41
CA GLY A 235 5.90 -9.28 6.93
C GLY A 235 5.45 -8.14 6.01
N VAL A 236 4.15 -7.88 5.94
CA VAL A 236 3.56 -6.75 5.20
C VAL A 236 3.79 -5.44 5.95
N VAL A 237 3.62 -5.48 7.28
CA VAL A 237 3.95 -4.41 8.22
C VAL A 237 5.28 -4.75 8.90
N ASP A 238 6.13 -3.76 9.14
CA ASP A 238 7.43 -3.94 9.77
C ASP A 238 7.38 -3.65 11.28
N ILE A 239 6.55 -2.69 11.69
CA ILE A 239 6.46 -2.22 13.07
C ILE A 239 4.99 -1.99 13.44
N VAL A 240 4.57 -2.51 14.58
CA VAL A 240 3.28 -2.18 15.18
C VAL A 240 3.51 -1.24 16.37
N VAL A 241 2.86 -0.09 16.35
CA VAL A 241 2.92 0.92 17.44
C VAL A 241 1.74 0.69 18.37
N PRO A 242 1.97 0.38 19.65
CA PRO A 242 0.90 0.18 20.62
C PRO A 242 0.04 1.43 20.79
N GLU A 243 -1.27 1.25 20.88
CA GLU A 243 -2.22 2.31 21.17
C GLU A 243 -2.46 2.45 22.69
N PRO A 244 -2.95 3.60 23.15
CA PRO A 244 -3.51 3.71 24.50
C PRO A 244 -4.64 2.71 24.75
N ALA A 245 -4.83 2.30 25.99
CA ALA A 245 -5.92 1.37 26.36
C ALA A 245 -7.27 1.90 25.84
N GLY A 246 -7.99 1.08 25.11
CA GLY A 246 -9.24 1.42 24.43
C GLY A 246 -9.09 1.99 23.02
N GLY A 247 -7.89 2.25 22.55
CA GLY A 247 -7.61 2.68 21.17
C GLY A 247 -7.10 4.11 21.02
N ALA A 248 -6.60 4.45 19.84
CA ALA A 248 -5.96 5.73 19.52
C ALA A 248 -6.87 6.96 19.81
N HIS A 249 -8.18 6.79 19.66
CA HIS A 249 -9.17 7.84 19.89
C HIS A 249 -9.37 8.23 21.37
N VAL A 250 -8.88 7.40 22.30
CA VAL A 250 -8.98 7.65 23.75
C VAL A 250 -7.92 8.69 24.19
N ASN A 251 -6.74 8.62 23.59
CA ASN A 251 -5.68 9.58 23.83
C ASN A 251 -4.90 9.85 22.53
N PRO A 252 -5.41 10.74 21.67
CA PRO A 252 -4.78 11.08 20.39
C PRO A 252 -3.36 11.63 20.52
N GLU A 253 -3.12 12.49 21.52
CA GLU A 253 -1.81 13.11 21.79
C GLU A 253 -0.74 12.04 22.11
N GLU A 254 -1.07 11.07 22.99
CA GLU A 254 -0.16 9.98 23.32
C GLU A 254 0.10 9.09 22.10
N THR A 255 -0.94 8.83 21.31
CA THR A 255 -0.81 8.08 20.06
C THR A 255 0.14 8.76 19.09
N ALA A 256 -0.03 10.05 18.87
CA ALA A 256 0.82 10.86 18.01
C ALA A 256 2.28 10.90 18.51
N ARG A 257 2.51 11.06 19.84
CA ARG A 257 3.85 11.04 20.43
C ARG A 257 4.55 9.69 20.25
N ARG A 258 3.84 8.56 20.40
CA ARG A 258 4.40 7.23 20.13
C ARG A 258 4.76 7.08 18.66
N LEU A 259 3.89 7.48 17.74
CA LEU A 259 4.17 7.51 16.30
C LEU A 259 5.39 8.36 15.98
N LYS A 260 5.48 9.59 16.53
CA LYS A 260 6.63 10.47 16.34
C LYS A 260 7.94 9.79 16.66
N THR A 261 8.01 9.12 17.83
CA THR A 261 9.23 8.41 18.26
C THR A 261 9.66 7.35 17.25
N VAL A 262 8.72 6.55 16.76
CA VAL A 262 9.01 5.47 15.81
C VAL A 262 9.36 6.04 14.43
N ILE A 263 8.62 7.04 13.93
CA ILE A 263 8.89 7.70 12.64
C ILE A 263 10.30 8.29 12.64
N ILE A 264 10.69 9.06 13.67
CA ILE A 264 12.02 9.66 13.76
C ILE A 264 13.10 8.58 13.80
N GLY A 265 12.92 7.52 14.60
CA GLY A 265 13.84 6.40 14.67
C GLY A 265 14.06 5.73 13.31
N GLU A 266 13.00 5.51 12.55
CA GLU A 266 13.11 4.93 11.21
C GLU A 266 13.73 5.88 10.19
N LEU A 267 13.43 7.18 10.26
CA LEU A 267 14.08 8.17 9.42
C LEU A 267 15.60 8.27 9.73
N ASP A 268 16.00 8.14 11.00
CA ASP A 268 17.42 8.10 11.40
C ASP A 268 18.11 6.84 10.88
N ARG A 269 17.45 5.70 10.93
CA ARG A 269 17.96 4.44 10.41
C ARG A 269 18.15 4.45 8.89
N LEU A 270 17.23 5.10 8.17
CA LEU A 270 17.25 5.17 6.70
C LEU A 270 18.18 6.27 6.17
N ALA A 271 18.41 7.35 6.92
CA ALA A 271 19.19 8.50 6.46
C ALA A 271 20.62 8.18 5.95
N PRO A 272 21.42 7.28 6.57
CA PRO A 272 22.74 6.93 6.09
C PRO A 272 22.77 5.94 4.93
N VAL A 273 21.63 5.37 4.53
CA VAL A 273 21.57 4.34 3.47
C VAL A 273 21.80 4.99 2.10
N PRO A 274 22.75 4.53 1.28
CA PRO A 274 22.94 5.01 -0.07
C PRO A 274 21.65 4.87 -0.89
N LEU A 275 21.31 5.88 -1.69
CA LEU A 275 20.00 5.93 -2.39
C LEU A 275 19.77 4.77 -3.36
N ASP A 276 20.83 4.24 -4.01
CA ASP A 276 20.70 3.06 -4.88
C ASP A 276 20.38 1.81 -4.07
N GLU A 277 21.06 1.62 -2.93
CA GLU A 277 20.79 0.51 -2.02
C GLU A 277 19.39 0.59 -1.41
N LEU A 278 18.91 1.81 -1.11
CA LEU A 278 17.57 2.07 -0.60
C LEU A 278 16.49 1.62 -1.60
N VAL A 279 16.61 2.01 -2.87
CA VAL A 279 15.67 1.62 -3.92
C VAL A 279 15.69 0.11 -4.17
N ASP A 280 16.88 -0.49 -4.22
CA ASP A 280 17.05 -1.93 -4.38
C ASP A 280 16.49 -2.72 -3.18
N ALA A 281 16.66 -2.22 -1.96
CA ALA A 281 16.11 -2.83 -0.75
C ALA A 281 14.58 -2.76 -0.77
N ARG A 282 14.00 -1.61 -1.16
CA ARG A 282 12.56 -1.44 -1.35
C ARG A 282 12.02 -2.44 -2.39
N TYR A 283 12.66 -2.56 -3.54
CA TYR A 283 12.28 -3.54 -4.57
C TYR A 283 12.30 -4.97 -4.02
N ARG A 284 13.39 -5.38 -3.37
CA ARG A 284 13.52 -6.73 -2.77
C ARG A 284 12.45 -6.99 -1.72
N ARG A 285 12.14 -5.99 -0.88
CA ARG A 285 11.09 -6.09 0.14
C ARG A 285 9.75 -6.53 -0.47
N TYR A 286 9.28 -5.83 -1.49
CA TYR A 286 7.99 -6.17 -2.14
C TYR A 286 8.05 -7.46 -2.95
N ARG A 287 9.20 -7.79 -3.54
CA ARG A 287 9.38 -9.06 -4.27
C ARG A 287 9.42 -10.29 -3.36
N SER A 288 9.77 -10.13 -2.10
CA SER A 288 9.86 -11.21 -1.12
C SER A 288 8.57 -11.47 -0.36
N LEU A 289 7.52 -10.66 -0.56
CA LEU A 289 6.23 -10.86 0.09
C LEU A 289 5.51 -12.09 -0.48
N GLY A 290 4.96 -12.90 0.44
CA GLY A 290 4.22 -14.11 0.10
C GLY A 290 5.12 -15.35 -0.06
N ALA A 291 4.51 -16.51 0.20
CA ALA A 291 5.15 -17.81 -0.04
C ALA A 291 4.78 -18.30 -1.44
N TYR A 292 5.77 -18.76 -2.20
CA TYR A 292 5.55 -19.41 -3.50
C TYR A 292 6.41 -20.65 -3.63
N THR A 293 5.92 -21.62 -4.38
CA THR A 293 6.69 -22.81 -4.79
C THR A 293 7.03 -22.68 -6.25
N GLU A 294 8.32 -22.82 -6.58
CA GLU A 294 8.73 -22.95 -7.97
C GLU A 294 8.42 -24.35 -8.46
N SER A 295 7.62 -24.49 -9.50
CA SER A 295 7.45 -25.76 -10.18
C SER A 295 8.74 -26.09 -10.94
N ALA A 296 9.35 -27.24 -10.67
CA ALA A 296 10.57 -27.68 -11.33
C ALA A 296 10.39 -28.00 -12.84
N ALA A 297 9.17 -27.98 -13.35
CA ALA A 297 8.89 -28.19 -14.78
C ALA A 297 8.10 -27.00 -15.35
N PRO A 298 8.55 -26.39 -16.44
CA PRO A 298 7.72 -25.45 -17.16
C PRO A 298 6.44 -26.18 -17.61
N VAL A 299 5.28 -25.61 -17.25
CA VAL A 299 4.01 -26.05 -17.82
C VAL A 299 4.07 -25.74 -19.31
N VAL A 300 4.43 -26.73 -20.12
CA VAL A 300 4.28 -26.63 -21.56
C VAL A 300 2.79 -26.67 -21.83
N VAL A 301 2.18 -25.48 -21.88
CA VAL A 301 0.83 -25.34 -22.40
C VAL A 301 0.92 -25.76 -23.89
N GLN A 302 0.63 -27.02 -24.17
CA GLN A 302 0.45 -27.42 -25.54
C GLN A 302 -0.72 -26.63 -26.11
N PRO A 303 -0.53 -25.87 -27.19
CA PRO A 303 -1.66 -25.23 -27.83
C PRO A 303 -2.67 -26.33 -28.19
N PRO A 304 -3.97 -26.11 -28.04
CA PRO A 304 -4.97 -27.10 -28.37
C PRO A 304 -4.71 -27.61 -29.77
N SER A 305 -4.67 -28.94 -29.90
CA SER A 305 -4.45 -29.59 -31.21
C SER A 305 -5.56 -29.13 -32.16
N ARG A 306 -5.22 -28.26 -33.09
CA ARG A 306 -6.18 -27.80 -34.10
C ARG A 306 -6.61 -29.01 -34.94
N GLY A 307 -7.90 -29.30 -34.93
CA GLY A 307 -8.50 -30.34 -35.73
C GLY A 307 -8.29 -30.08 -37.23
N LEU A 308 -8.37 -31.13 -38.02
CA LEU A 308 -8.22 -31.04 -39.49
C LEU A 308 -9.21 -29.99 -40.08
N GLY A 309 -10.39 -29.85 -39.48
CA GLY A 309 -11.41 -28.88 -39.87
C GLY A 309 -10.99 -27.41 -39.65
N ASP A 310 -10.25 -27.12 -38.57
CA ASP A 310 -9.76 -25.78 -38.30
C ASP A 310 -8.61 -25.39 -39.24
N ARG A 311 -7.76 -26.36 -39.60
CA ARG A 311 -6.70 -26.18 -40.61
C ARG A 311 -7.26 -25.91 -41.99
N LEU A 312 -8.35 -26.62 -42.38
CA LEU A 312 -9.05 -26.40 -43.64
C LEU A 312 -9.78 -25.05 -43.67
N ARG A 313 -10.38 -24.63 -42.56
CA ARG A 313 -11.05 -23.32 -42.46
C ARG A 313 -10.05 -22.16 -42.58
N ASP A 314 -8.87 -22.29 -41.97
CA ASP A 314 -7.77 -21.30 -42.08
C ASP A 314 -7.20 -21.22 -43.51
N LEU A 315 -7.22 -22.31 -44.28
CA LEU A 315 -6.79 -22.36 -45.68
C LEU A 315 -7.81 -21.79 -46.65
N LEU A 316 -9.11 -21.81 -46.29
CA LEU A 316 -10.23 -21.35 -47.11
C LEU A 316 -10.73 -19.94 -46.74
N ASP A 317 -10.08 -19.26 -45.81
CA ASP A 317 -10.42 -17.90 -45.40
C ASP A 317 -9.94 -16.86 -46.43
N PRO A 318 -10.85 -16.25 -47.23
CA PRO A 318 -10.48 -15.29 -48.26
C PRO A 318 -9.82 -14.03 -47.73
N GLY A 319 -10.09 -13.66 -46.46
CA GLY A 319 -9.55 -12.44 -45.81
C GLY A 319 -8.03 -12.52 -45.60
N ARG A 320 -7.47 -13.72 -45.53
CA ARG A 320 -6.05 -13.92 -45.27
C ARG A 320 -5.17 -13.69 -46.51
N TRP A 321 -5.72 -13.89 -47.70
CA TRP A 321 -5.01 -13.67 -48.97
C TRP A 321 -4.94 -12.17 -49.33
N LEU A 322 -5.85 -11.38 -48.80
CA LEU A 322 -5.92 -9.94 -49.07
C LEU A 322 -4.95 -9.10 -48.20
N LEU A 323 -4.46 -9.63 -47.10
CA LEU A 323 -3.62 -8.91 -46.14
C LEU A 323 -2.14 -9.31 -46.11
N GLY A 324 -1.69 -10.22 -46.98
CA GLY A 324 -0.27 -10.56 -47.17
C GLY A 324 0.44 -11.18 -45.97
N THR A 325 -0.29 -11.79 -45.03
CA THR A 325 0.30 -12.45 -43.86
C THR A 325 0.78 -13.88 -44.21
N PRO A 326 2.04 -14.24 -43.93
CA PRO A 326 2.55 -15.58 -44.23
C PRO A 326 1.87 -16.66 -43.39
N PRO A 327 1.78 -17.92 -43.86
CA PRO A 327 1.14 -19.01 -43.12
C PRO A 327 1.86 -19.30 -41.81
N PRO A 328 1.13 -19.70 -40.73
CA PRO A 328 1.75 -20.05 -39.47
C PRO A 328 2.58 -21.33 -39.65
N GLY A 329 3.88 -21.23 -39.45
CA GLY A 329 4.80 -22.37 -39.51
C GLY A 329 6.13 -22.12 -40.22
N THR A 330 6.37 -20.91 -40.79
CA THR A 330 7.64 -20.57 -41.46
C THR A 330 8.56 -19.70 -40.59
N ALA A 331 8.46 -19.78 -39.27
CA ALA A 331 9.53 -19.28 -38.42
C ALA A 331 10.78 -20.13 -38.65
N ARG A 332 11.81 -19.53 -39.23
CA ARG A 332 13.14 -20.18 -39.39
C ARG A 332 13.56 -20.71 -38.03
N ARG A 333 13.95 -21.97 -37.96
CA ARG A 333 14.76 -22.48 -36.86
C ARG A 333 16.09 -21.77 -36.96
N ASP A 334 16.39 -20.90 -35.98
CA ASP A 334 17.74 -20.40 -35.78
C ASP A 334 18.61 -21.60 -35.42
N GLU A 335 19.52 -21.96 -36.33
CA GLU A 335 20.60 -22.91 -36.07
C GLU A 335 21.53 -22.29 -35.01
N PRO A 336 22.03 -23.09 -34.04
CA PRO A 336 23.01 -22.58 -33.10
C PRO A 336 24.31 -22.27 -33.87
N ASN A 337 24.79 -21.06 -33.70
CA ASN A 337 26.07 -20.56 -34.22
C ASN A 337 27.21 -21.31 -33.49
N GLU A 338 27.80 -22.31 -34.16
CA GLU A 338 29.11 -22.87 -33.79
C GLU A 338 30.19 -21.89 -34.27
N SER A 339 30.63 -20.97 -33.40
CA SER A 339 31.99 -20.43 -33.44
C SER A 339 32.22 -19.56 -32.21
N GLU A 340 32.90 -20.11 -31.18
CA GLU A 340 34.08 -19.48 -30.60
C GLU A 340 34.77 -20.49 -29.69
N VAL A 341 36.00 -20.77 -30.13
CA VAL A 341 37.08 -21.43 -29.42
C VAL A 341 37.55 -20.60 -28.23
#